data_df8ac6bf036fa571b05ed5b9fac646a8
#
_entry.id   df8ac6bf036fa571b05ed5b9fac646a8
#
_cell.length_a   1.000
_cell.length_b   1.000
_cell.length_c   1.000
_cell.angle_alpha   90.00
_cell.angle_beta   90.00
_cell.angle_gamma   90.00
#
_symmetry.space_group_name_H-M   'P 1'
#
loop_
_entity.id
_entity.type
_entity.pdbx_description
1 polymer ?
#
loop_
_entity_poly.entity_id
_entity_poly.type
_entity_poly.pdbx_seq_one_letter_code
_entity_poly.pdbx_strand_id
1 'polypeptide(L)'
;MFKLDLNVSDDPIVNVQTTQNRGFSPDEVAERCVEKLISVSDDAHPAIRDQAKALQKHMEKVVAFYMREAIRSDRTTVYNALIDAGHPKLADAIRRL
;
A
#
# COMPACT_ATOMS: atom_id res chain seq x y z
N MET A 1 11.01 -17.34 -5.10
CA MET A 1 10.25 -16.24 -4.99
C MET A 1 9.52 -16.12 -3.69
N PHE A 2 8.93 -15.04 -3.43
CA PHE A 2 8.54 -14.68 -2.11
C PHE A 2 7.27 -15.30 -1.61
N LYS A 3 7.42 -16.29 -0.77
CA LYS A 3 6.28 -16.85 -0.07
C LYS A 3 5.67 -15.86 0.90
N LEU A 4 6.48 -14.92 1.31
CA LEU A 4 5.98 -13.86 2.17
C LEU A 4 4.78 -13.16 1.59
N ASP A 5 4.84 -12.92 0.30
CA ASP A 5 3.78 -12.20 -0.36
C ASP A 5 2.47 -12.94 -0.27
N LEU A 6 2.54 -14.25 -0.30
CA LEU A 6 1.34 -15.05 -0.17
C LEU A 6 0.72 -14.91 1.19
N ASN A 7 1.56 -14.87 2.22
CA ASN A 7 1.04 -14.68 3.57
C ASN A 7 0.37 -13.34 3.72
N VAL A 8 0.94 -12.31 3.12
CA VAL A 8 0.35 -11.00 3.19
C VAL A 8 -0.96 -10.96 2.43
N SER A 9 -0.99 -11.60 1.27
CA SER A 9 -2.21 -11.57 0.46
C SER A 9 -3.32 -12.40 1.07
N ASP A 10 -2.99 -13.33 1.95
CA ASP A 10 -4.00 -14.11 2.63
C ASP A 10 -4.67 -13.33 3.74
N ASP A 11 -4.02 -12.29 4.22
CA ASP A 11 -4.65 -11.43 5.19
C ASP A 11 -5.85 -10.79 4.55
N PRO A 12 -6.97 -10.87 5.23
CA PRO A 12 -8.20 -10.36 4.62
C PRO A 12 -8.20 -8.86 4.56
N ILE A 13 -7.69 -8.37 3.46
CA ILE A 13 -7.74 -6.94 3.20
C ILE A 13 -9.17 -6.44 3.33
N VAL A 14 -10.10 -7.28 2.95
CA VAL A 14 -11.50 -6.94 3.04
C VAL A 14 -11.96 -6.66 4.46
N ASN A 15 -11.20 -7.14 5.44
CA ASN A 15 -11.55 -6.92 6.83
C ASN A 15 -10.88 -5.69 7.43
N VAL A 16 -10.14 -4.96 6.63
CA VAL A 16 -9.52 -3.74 7.09
C VAL A 16 -10.59 -2.72 7.35
N GLN A 17 -10.73 -2.34 8.60
CA GLN A 17 -11.70 -1.34 8.99
C GLN A 17 -11.05 -0.33 9.89
N THR A 18 -11.45 0.91 9.71
CA THR A 18 -10.97 2.00 10.53
C THR A 18 -12.16 2.71 11.13
N THR A 19 -11.91 3.50 12.15
CA THR A 19 -12.98 4.23 12.82
C THR A 19 -13.59 5.30 11.93
N GLN A 20 -12.87 5.73 10.89
CA GLN A 20 -13.38 6.75 9.98
C GLN A 20 -14.03 6.16 8.74
N ASN A 21 -14.30 4.87 8.75
CA ASN A 21 -14.92 4.20 7.61
C ASN A 21 -14.09 4.38 6.32
N ARG A 22 -12.80 4.37 6.45
CA ARG A 22 -11.87 4.44 5.34
C ARG A 22 -10.88 3.29 5.41
N GLY A 23 -10.21 3.00 4.32
CA GLY A 23 -9.12 2.04 4.34
C GLY A 23 -7.87 2.65 4.95
N PHE A 24 -6.84 1.85 5.08
CA PHE A 24 -5.54 2.36 5.50
C PHE A 24 -4.98 3.30 4.45
N SER A 25 -4.33 4.35 4.91
CA SER A 25 -3.69 5.29 4.00
C SER A 25 -2.42 4.69 3.42
N PRO A 26 -1.92 5.25 2.29
CA PRO A 26 -0.64 4.82 1.74
C PRO A 26 0.50 4.90 2.76
N ASP A 27 0.49 5.94 3.58
CA ASP A 27 1.54 6.09 4.59
C ASP A 27 1.48 4.99 5.63
N GLU A 28 0.29 4.65 6.06
CA GLU A 28 0.10 3.56 7.03
C GLU A 28 0.55 2.22 6.47
N VAL A 29 0.21 1.94 5.23
CA VAL A 29 0.59 0.68 4.61
C VAL A 29 2.07 0.65 4.32
N ALA A 30 2.64 1.77 3.90
CA ALA A 30 4.06 1.87 3.65
C ALA A 30 4.87 1.59 4.91
N GLU A 31 4.41 2.13 6.05
CA GLU A 31 5.08 1.88 7.31
C GLU A 31 5.11 0.39 7.64
N ARG A 32 3.98 -0.28 7.48
CA ARG A 32 3.91 -1.72 7.71
C ARG A 32 4.81 -2.50 6.76
N CYS A 33 4.81 -2.10 5.50
CA CYS A 33 5.62 -2.73 4.48
C CYS A 33 7.10 -2.65 4.83
N VAL A 34 7.55 -1.46 5.19
CA VAL A 34 8.95 -1.24 5.50
C VAL A 34 9.35 -1.95 6.79
N GLU A 35 8.48 -1.96 7.79
CA GLU A 35 8.73 -2.73 9.00
C GLU A 35 8.97 -4.20 8.67
N LYS A 36 8.18 -4.74 7.75
CA LYS A 36 8.35 -6.13 7.36
C LYS A 36 9.67 -6.34 6.64
N LEU A 37 10.04 -5.41 5.78
CA LEU A 37 11.32 -5.50 5.07
C LEU A 37 12.50 -5.45 6.05
N ILE A 38 12.42 -4.57 7.03
CA ILE A 38 13.46 -4.47 8.05
C ILE A 38 13.53 -5.75 8.87
N SER A 39 12.38 -6.30 9.23
CA SER A 39 12.30 -7.54 9.98
C SER A 39 12.99 -8.69 9.25
N VAL A 40 12.85 -8.74 7.93
CA VAL A 40 13.53 -9.76 7.14
C VAL A 40 15.04 -9.62 7.26
N SER A 41 15.53 -8.43 7.49
CA SER A 41 16.97 -8.19 7.61
C SER A 41 17.54 -8.57 8.98
N ASP A 42 16.72 -9.01 9.91
CA ASP A 42 17.20 -9.32 11.26
C ASP A 42 18.26 -10.42 11.29
N ASP A 43 18.23 -11.32 10.32
CA ASP A 43 19.22 -12.39 10.20
C ASP A 43 20.44 -11.97 9.41
N ALA A 44 20.47 -10.74 8.91
CA ALA A 44 21.60 -10.26 8.15
C ALA A 44 22.74 -9.81 9.07
N HIS A 45 23.91 -9.63 8.45
CA HIS A 45 25.04 -9.09 9.17
C HIS A 45 24.64 -7.76 9.85
N PRO A 46 25.11 -7.51 11.09
CA PRO A 46 24.71 -6.31 11.81
C PRO A 46 24.88 -5.00 11.06
N ALA A 47 25.95 -4.89 10.28
CA ALA A 47 26.16 -3.67 9.49
C ALA A 47 25.06 -3.44 8.46
N ILE A 48 24.59 -4.51 7.84
CA ILE A 48 23.51 -4.42 6.85
C ILE A 48 22.20 -4.08 7.55
N ARG A 49 21.96 -4.71 8.68
CA ARG A 49 20.75 -4.43 9.46
C ARG A 49 20.70 -2.99 9.92
N ASP A 50 21.84 -2.45 10.38
CA ASP A 50 21.90 -1.08 10.82
C ASP A 50 21.68 -0.11 9.66
N GLN A 51 22.20 -0.42 8.48
CA GLN A 51 21.96 0.39 7.30
C GLN A 51 20.49 0.38 6.93
N ALA A 52 19.85 -0.78 7.01
CA ALA A 52 18.44 -0.88 6.71
C ALA A 52 17.62 0.01 7.63
N LYS A 53 17.95 0.00 8.93
CA LYS A 53 17.24 0.83 9.90
C LYS A 53 17.50 2.31 9.66
N ALA A 54 18.73 2.65 9.30
CA ALA A 54 19.07 4.04 9.02
C ALA A 54 18.29 4.59 7.83
N LEU A 55 17.95 3.74 6.86
CA LEU A 55 17.23 4.15 5.67
C LEU A 55 15.72 4.00 5.80
N GLN A 56 15.26 3.52 6.94
CA GLN A 56 13.85 3.16 7.10
C GLN A 56 12.90 4.29 6.71
N LYS A 57 13.16 5.49 7.16
CA LYS A 57 12.27 6.62 6.87
C LYS A 57 12.25 6.97 5.39
N HIS A 58 13.39 6.86 4.72
CA HIS A 58 13.44 7.07 3.29
C HIS A 58 12.65 6.01 2.54
N MET A 59 12.78 4.75 2.97
CA MET A 59 12.04 3.67 2.34
C MET A 59 10.54 3.85 2.52
N GLU A 60 10.11 4.30 3.70
CA GLU A 60 8.70 4.55 3.94
C GLU A 60 8.16 5.60 2.97
N LYS A 61 8.92 6.65 2.73
CA LYS A 61 8.50 7.71 1.81
C LYS A 61 8.39 7.21 0.37
N VAL A 62 9.37 6.41 -0.04
CA VAL A 62 9.38 5.86 -1.39
C VAL A 62 8.20 4.91 -1.59
N VAL A 63 8.00 4.02 -0.63
CA VAL A 63 6.89 3.07 -0.72
C VAL A 63 5.56 3.80 -0.73
N ALA A 64 5.39 4.79 0.14
CA ALA A 64 4.15 5.56 0.19
C ALA A 64 3.89 6.28 -1.13
N PHE A 65 4.94 6.82 -1.74
CA PHE A 65 4.80 7.49 -3.03
C PHE A 65 4.24 6.52 -4.08
N TYR A 66 4.83 5.34 -4.19
CA TYR A 66 4.38 4.38 -5.18
C TYR A 66 3.02 3.80 -4.86
N MET A 67 2.67 3.70 -3.60
CA MET A 67 1.33 3.28 -3.22
C MET A 67 0.29 4.31 -3.63
N ARG A 68 0.60 5.58 -3.48
CA ARG A 68 -0.30 6.63 -3.97
C ARG A 68 -0.44 6.58 -5.48
N GLU A 69 0.66 6.29 -6.19
CA GLU A 69 0.58 6.13 -7.64
C GLU A 69 -0.28 4.95 -8.04
N ALA A 70 -0.17 3.85 -7.32
CA ALA A 70 -0.99 2.67 -7.59
C ALA A 70 -2.47 2.95 -7.37
N ILE A 71 -2.79 3.68 -6.30
CA ILE A 71 -4.17 4.05 -6.01
C ILE A 71 -4.72 4.95 -7.11
N ARG A 72 -3.93 5.93 -7.53
CA ARG A 72 -4.36 6.83 -8.60
C ARG A 72 -4.61 6.06 -9.89
N SER A 73 -3.72 5.15 -10.22
CA SER A 73 -3.87 4.33 -11.40
C SER A 73 -5.12 3.46 -11.32
N ASP A 74 -5.35 2.84 -10.18
CA ASP A 74 -6.53 2.01 -9.99
C ASP A 74 -7.80 2.82 -10.09
N ARG A 75 -7.81 4.02 -9.52
CA ARG A 75 -8.99 4.87 -9.59
C ARG A 75 -9.32 5.30 -11.01
N THR A 76 -8.29 5.50 -11.82
CA THR A 76 -8.51 5.78 -13.23
C THR A 76 -9.21 4.59 -13.90
N THR A 77 -8.77 3.39 -13.60
CA THR A 77 -9.39 2.19 -14.15
C THR A 77 -10.86 2.07 -13.70
N VAL A 78 -11.11 2.29 -12.42
CA VAL A 78 -12.47 2.20 -11.87
C VAL A 78 -13.35 3.29 -12.47
N TYR A 79 -12.83 4.51 -12.60
CA TYR A 79 -13.55 5.61 -13.20
C TYR A 79 -13.99 5.24 -14.60
N ASN A 80 -13.08 4.76 -15.42
CA ASN A 80 -13.38 4.40 -16.79
C ASN A 80 -14.37 3.25 -16.88
N ALA A 81 -14.24 2.28 -16.00
CA ALA A 81 -15.19 1.16 -15.95
C ALA A 81 -16.60 1.63 -15.64
N LEU A 82 -16.73 2.59 -14.74
CA LEU A 82 -18.05 3.13 -14.38
C LEU A 82 -18.62 3.97 -15.53
N ILE A 83 -17.80 4.73 -16.21
CA ILE A 83 -18.25 5.47 -17.41
C ILE A 83 -18.74 4.51 -18.46
N ASP A 84 -17.98 3.45 -18.75
CA ASP A 84 -18.36 2.47 -19.75
C ASP A 84 -19.63 1.72 -19.38
N ALA A 85 -19.86 1.55 -18.09
CA ALA A 85 -21.07 0.89 -17.59
C ALA A 85 -22.28 1.82 -17.53
N GLY A 86 -22.10 3.09 -17.87
CA GLY A 86 -23.21 4.03 -17.91
C GLY A 86 -23.51 4.70 -16.57
N HIS A 87 -22.50 4.82 -15.70
CA HIS A 87 -22.70 5.42 -14.37
C HIS A 87 -21.77 6.63 -14.16
N PRO A 88 -21.97 7.71 -14.92
CA PRO A 88 -21.06 8.85 -14.83
C PRO A 88 -21.06 9.54 -13.46
N LYS A 89 -22.18 9.53 -12.76
CA LYS A 89 -22.22 10.15 -11.43
C LYS A 89 -21.39 9.37 -10.41
N LEU A 90 -21.44 8.05 -10.51
CA LEU A 90 -20.61 7.21 -9.66
C LEU A 90 -19.14 7.37 -10.00
N ALA A 91 -18.83 7.49 -11.28
CA ALA A 91 -17.47 7.73 -11.73
C ALA A 91 -16.93 9.02 -11.12
N ASP A 92 -17.72 10.09 -11.15
CA ASP A 92 -17.32 11.35 -10.56
C ASP A 92 -17.07 11.23 -9.06
N ALA A 93 -17.88 10.44 -8.37
CA ALA A 93 -17.68 10.22 -6.95
C ALA A 93 -16.33 9.54 -6.67
N ILE A 94 -15.96 8.59 -7.50
CA ILE A 94 -14.66 7.91 -7.37
C ILE A 94 -13.53 8.89 -7.59
N ARG A 95 -13.67 9.76 -8.59
CA ARG A 95 -12.62 10.74 -8.89
C ARG A 95 -12.37 11.72 -7.73
N ARG A 96 -13.41 11.99 -6.95
CA ARG A 96 -13.30 12.94 -5.85
C ARG A 96 -12.79 12.33 -4.54
N LEU A 97 -12.54 11.04 -4.52
CA LEU A 97 -11.98 10.39 -3.33
C LEU A 97 -10.54 10.91 -3.00
#